data_62e37d0e45a8d104cbff7fb2e7d3839d
#
_entry.id   62e37d0e45a8d104cbff7fb2e7d3839d
#
_cell.length_a   1.000
_cell.length_b   1.000
_cell.length_c   1.000
_cell.angle_alpha   90.00
_cell.angle_beta   90.00
_cell.angle_gamma   90.00
#
_symmetry.space_group_name_H-M   'P 1'
#
loop_
_entity.id
_entity.type
_entity.pdbx_description
1 polymer ?
#
loop_
_entity_poly.entity_id
_entity_poly.type
_entity_poly.pdbx_seq_one_letter_code
_entity_poly.pdbx_strand_id
1 'polypeptide(L)'
;MGAKGKIGLIGLAVMGANLARNLAGHGVSTVVYNRSRDKTENFLKEFGSDPNLSGAAALEELVNSLEKPRKIILMIKAGEAVDAMMAKLVPFLEKGDILIDGGNSFFEDTRRRSREMEALGFHFVGMGVSGGEEGALHGPSLMPGGAREAYDALAPILKAVSAKAEGEACVDYMGADGAGHYVKMVHNGIEYADMQMIADTYFVMKNVLGMTAEEMADTWETWNKGELSSYLVEITARILRKADEMTGKPLVDVILDVAKQKGTGRWTSMSALALGVPAPTITEAVFARTMSSQKEERLVLSKQYRDLAFEGTEVDRPAVLEDLRQALYASKICAYAQGFNLLEEAGKVYGWDLQMGRIAKIWRSGCIIRARFLDTVSEIFEKENGMTNLLASGYFSQVLYGARAGWGRIISLAVERGAAVPALSSALAYFDSYRTARGSANLLQAQRDCFGAHTYERIDKEGAFHTDWMN
;
A
#
# COMPACT_ATOMS: atom_id res chain seq x y z
N MET A 1 -13.01 -23.01 36.86
CA MET A 1 -13.11 -22.04 35.78
C MET A 1 -11.90 -22.21 34.90
N GLY A 2 -12.04 -22.50 33.60
CA GLY A 2 -10.91 -22.58 32.67
C GLY A 2 -10.17 -21.25 32.62
N ALA A 3 -8.90 -21.26 32.16
CA ALA A 3 -8.13 -20.03 31.95
C ALA A 3 -8.86 -19.13 30.95
N LYS A 4 -8.96 -17.83 31.25
CA LYS A 4 -9.58 -16.85 30.33
C LYS A 4 -8.70 -16.61 29.13
N GLY A 5 -9.34 -16.35 27.97
CA GLY A 5 -8.64 -16.01 26.74
C GLY A 5 -7.96 -14.65 26.85
N LYS A 6 -6.78 -14.53 26.27
CA LYS A 6 -6.01 -13.27 26.23
C LYS A 6 -6.54 -12.29 25.19
N ILE A 7 -7.14 -12.81 24.09
CA ILE A 7 -7.65 -12.00 22.99
C ILE A 7 -8.87 -12.65 22.33
N GLY A 8 -9.84 -11.84 21.93
CA GLY A 8 -10.97 -12.23 21.11
C GLY A 8 -10.73 -11.88 19.65
N LEU A 9 -11.22 -12.70 18.71
CA LEU A 9 -11.19 -12.39 17.30
C LEU A 9 -12.56 -12.62 16.67
N ILE A 10 -13.11 -11.59 16.06
CA ILE A 10 -14.42 -11.58 15.39
C ILE A 10 -14.23 -11.55 13.89
N GLY A 11 -14.75 -12.55 13.20
CA GLY A 11 -14.71 -12.66 11.74
C GLY A 11 -13.70 -13.69 11.26
N LEU A 12 -14.20 -14.83 10.78
CA LEU A 12 -13.43 -15.99 10.31
C LEU A 12 -13.49 -16.14 8.78
N ALA A 13 -13.34 -15.00 8.06
CA ALA A 13 -12.93 -15.05 6.67
C ALA A 13 -11.41 -15.35 6.59
N VAL A 14 -10.85 -15.51 5.38
CA VAL A 14 -9.47 -15.97 5.16
C VAL A 14 -8.46 -15.27 6.08
N MET A 15 -8.46 -13.91 6.12
CA MET A 15 -7.51 -13.16 6.95
C MET A 15 -7.72 -13.39 8.45
N GLY A 16 -8.97 -13.40 8.92
CA GLY A 16 -9.28 -13.58 10.35
C GLY A 16 -8.99 -15.00 10.82
N ALA A 17 -9.32 -16.01 10.03
CA ALA A 17 -9.02 -17.41 10.33
C ALA A 17 -7.50 -17.63 10.46
N ASN A 18 -6.71 -17.11 9.52
CA ASN A 18 -5.27 -17.23 9.53
C ASN A 18 -4.61 -16.43 10.68
N LEU A 19 -5.12 -15.23 10.99
CA LEU A 19 -4.62 -14.47 12.14
C LEU A 19 -4.95 -15.17 13.48
N ALA A 20 -6.12 -15.80 13.62
CA ALA A 20 -6.47 -16.57 14.82
C ALA A 20 -5.53 -17.77 15.00
N ARG A 21 -5.21 -18.48 13.92
CA ARG A 21 -4.23 -19.58 13.93
C ARG A 21 -2.82 -19.10 14.28
N ASN A 22 -2.40 -17.96 13.72
CA ASN A 22 -1.13 -17.34 14.05
C ASN A 22 -1.03 -16.99 15.54
N LEU A 23 -2.06 -16.33 16.09
CA LEU A 23 -2.14 -16.00 17.52
C LEU A 23 -1.99 -17.27 18.38
N ALA A 24 -2.78 -18.29 18.11
CA ALA A 24 -2.76 -19.54 18.85
C ALA A 24 -1.41 -20.26 18.74
N GLY A 25 -0.85 -20.35 17.52
CA GLY A 25 0.46 -20.97 17.29
C GLY A 25 1.62 -20.28 18.01
N HIS A 26 1.45 -19.02 18.41
CA HIS A 26 2.37 -18.29 19.27
C HIS A 26 2.01 -18.34 20.77
N GLY A 27 1.12 -19.25 21.17
CA GLY A 27 0.75 -19.45 22.57
C GLY A 27 -0.19 -18.38 23.14
N VAL A 28 -0.86 -17.60 22.28
CA VAL A 28 -1.85 -16.61 22.70
C VAL A 28 -3.22 -17.26 22.76
N SER A 29 -3.77 -17.44 23.98
CA SER A 29 -5.11 -17.99 24.15
C SER A 29 -6.15 -17.09 23.48
N THR A 30 -6.74 -17.60 22.39
CA THR A 30 -7.59 -16.85 21.46
C THR A 30 -9.01 -17.41 21.45
N VAL A 31 -10.00 -16.55 21.69
CA VAL A 31 -11.42 -16.91 21.59
C VAL A 31 -11.97 -16.36 20.29
N VAL A 32 -12.47 -17.24 19.42
CA VAL A 32 -12.98 -16.83 18.10
C VAL A 32 -14.50 -16.80 18.06
N TYR A 33 -15.03 -15.86 17.28
CA TYR A 33 -16.45 -15.72 17.01
C TYR A 33 -16.69 -15.32 15.56
N ASN A 34 -17.74 -15.89 14.97
CA ASN A 34 -18.24 -15.43 13.68
C ASN A 34 -19.77 -15.33 13.72
N ARG A 35 -20.33 -14.31 13.05
CA ARG A 35 -21.79 -14.11 12.98
C ARG A 35 -22.56 -15.34 12.50
N SER A 36 -21.99 -16.08 11.56
CA SER A 36 -22.47 -17.38 11.11
C SER A 36 -21.87 -18.44 12.03
N ARG A 37 -22.66 -19.05 12.87
CA ARG A 37 -22.22 -20.06 13.87
C ARG A 37 -21.48 -21.23 13.22
N ASP A 38 -22.00 -21.72 12.08
CA ASP A 38 -21.40 -22.83 11.33
C ASP A 38 -19.93 -22.56 10.97
N LYS A 39 -19.58 -21.27 10.69
CA LYS A 39 -18.17 -20.91 10.40
C LYS A 39 -17.27 -21.06 11.62
N THR A 40 -17.75 -20.72 12.81
CA THR A 40 -17.01 -20.92 14.06
C THR A 40 -16.84 -22.42 14.34
N GLU A 41 -17.91 -23.19 14.18
CA GLU A 41 -17.91 -24.66 14.43
C GLU A 41 -16.98 -25.38 13.42
N ASN A 42 -17.05 -25.04 12.13
CA ASN A 42 -16.17 -25.59 11.10
C ASN A 42 -14.71 -25.23 11.33
N PHE A 43 -14.42 -23.97 11.68
CA PHE A 43 -13.07 -23.54 12.03
C PHE A 43 -12.50 -24.34 13.23
N LEU A 44 -13.28 -24.51 14.29
CA LEU A 44 -12.86 -25.28 15.46
C LEU A 44 -12.76 -26.77 15.17
N LYS A 45 -13.61 -27.34 14.30
CA LYS A 45 -13.49 -28.72 13.86
C LYS A 45 -12.17 -28.97 13.13
N GLU A 46 -11.71 -28.01 12.36
CA GLU A 46 -10.47 -28.14 11.60
C GLU A 46 -9.21 -27.78 12.41
N PHE A 47 -9.26 -26.75 13.24
CA PHE A 47 -8.09 -26.19 13.94
C PHE A 47 -8.18 -26.23 15.47
N GLY A 48 -9.30 -26.63 16.03
CA GLY A 48 -9.54 -26.61 17.50
C GLY A 48 -8.76 -27.64 18.32
N SER A 49 -7.90 -28.42 17.68
CA SER A 49 -6.90 -29.26 18.38
C SER A 49 -5.78 -28.42 19.04
N ASP A 50 -5.60 -27.17 18.62
CA ASP A 50 -4.68 -26.24 19.28
C ASP A 50 -5.28 -25.80 20.62
N PRO A 51 -4.59 -26.05 21.77
CA PRO A 51 -5.11 -25.73 23.11
C PRO A 51 -5.33 -24.23 23.35
N ASN A 52 -4.74 -23.38 22.50
CA ASN A 52 -4.90 -21.92 22.57
C ASN A 52 -6.10 -21.40 21.75
N LEU A 53 -6.86 -22.29 21.06
CA LEU A 53 -8.06 -21.91 20.32
C LEU A 53 -9.32 -22.40 21.06
N SER A 54 -10.25 -21.46 21.21
CA SER A 54 -11.62 -21.76 21.67
C SER A 54 -12.62 -20.88 20.91
N GLY A 55 -13.88 -21.24 20.94
CA GLY A 55 -14.94 -20.49 20.25
C GLY A 55 -16.04 -20.06 21.20
N ALA A 56 -16.72 -19.00 20.81
CA ALA A 56 -17.91 -18.51 21.46
C ALA A 56 -19.12 -18.60 20.51
N ALA A 57 -20.27 -18.98 21.04
CA ALA A 57 -21.53 -19.06 20.30
C ALA A 57 -22.25 -17.71 20.22
N ALA A 58 -21.96 -16.78 21.15
CA ALA A 58 -22.54 -15.43 21.23
C ALA A 58 -21.48 -14.39 21.58
N LEU A 59 -21.77 -13.11 21.26
CA LEU A 59 -20.85 -11.99 21.59
C LEU A 59 -20.65 -11.83 23.11
N GLU A 60 -21.71 -11.99 23.89
CA GLU A 60 -21.63 -11.94 25.34
C GLU A 60 -20.68 -13.04 25.88
N GLU A 61 -20.80 -14.25 25.36
CA GLU A 61 -19.92 -15.37 25.73
C GLU A 61 -18.46 -15.07 25.37
N LEU A 62 -18.21 -14.53 24.15
CA LEU A 62 -16.88 -14.07 23.73
C LEU A 62 -16.30 -13.11 24.77
N VAL A 63 -17.03 -12.03 25.06
CA VAL A 63 -16.55 -10.96 25.95
C VAL A 63 -16.30 -11.49 27.37
N ASN A 64 -17.21 -12.30 27.89
CA ASN A 64 -17.09 -12.90 29.25
C ASN A 64 -15.96 -13.93 29.35
N SER A 65 -15.55 -14.53 28.25
CA SER A 65 -14.44 -15.47 28.18
C SER A 65 -13.05 -14.82 28.19
N LEU A 66 -12.95 -13.50 28.08
CA LEU A 66 -11.68 -12.80 28.01
C LEU A 66 -11.20 -12.26 29.36
N GLU A 67 -9.88 -12.18 29.54
CA GLU A 67 -9.26 -11.46 30.65
C GLU A 67 -9.38 -9.93 30.47
N LYS A 68 -9.44 -9.21 31.59
CA LYS A 68 -9.51 -7.74 31.59
C LYS A 68 -8.11 -7.10 31.69
N PRO A 69 -7.88 -5.96 30.99
CA PRO A 69 -8.78 -5.36 30.01
C PRO A 69 -8.93 -6.26 28.79
N ARG A 70 -10.17 -6.41 28.33
CA ARG A 70 -10.47 -7.26 27.19
C ARG A 70 -9.89 -6.68 25.91
N LYS A 71 -9.40 -7.55 25.03
CA LYS A 71 -8.80 -7.19 23.74
C LYS A 71 -9.57 -7.94 22.65
N ILE A 72 -10.22 -7.22 21.73
CA ILE A 72 -11.08 -7.84 20.71
C ILE A 72 -10.72 -7.31 19.33
N ILE A 73 -10.22 -8.19 18.45
CA ILE A 73 -9.89 -7.87 17.06
C ILE A 73 -11.12 -8.09 16.17
N LEU A 74 -11.45 -7.07 15.36
CA LEU A 74 -12.49 -7.11 14.34
C LEU A 74 -11.83 -7.35 12.98
N MET A 75 -11.95 -8.56 12.43
CA MET A 75 -11.50 -8.92 11.08
C MET A 75 -12.72 -9.08 10.16
N ILE A 76 -13.47 -8.00 9.99
CA ILE A 76 -14.73 -7.93 9.26
C ILE A 76 -14.67 -6.91 8.12
N LYS A 77 -15.73 -6.84 7.31
CA LYS A 77 -15.81 -5.85 6.23
C LYS A 77 -15.77 -4.44 6.81
N ALA A 78 -14.91 -3.59 6.28
CA ALA A 78 -14.81 -2.18 6.64
C ALA A 78 -16.12 -1.40 6.35
N GLY A 79 -16.26 -0.24 6.99
CA GLY A 79 -17.43 0.62 6.88
C GLY A 79 -18.50 0.29 7.93
N GLU A 80 -19.77 0.42 7.58
CA GLU A 80 -20.94 0.26 8.48
C GLU A 80 -20.95 -1.06 9.27
N ALA A 81 -20.33 -2.13 8.75
CA ALA A 81 -20.26 -3.40 9.46
C ALA A 81 -19.43 -3.31 10.75
N VAL A 82 -18.41 -2.44 10.78
CA VAL A 82 -17.61 -2.18 11.99
C VAL A 82 -18.46 -1.43 13.01
N ASP A 83 -19.16 -0.37 12.59
CA ASP A 83 -20.05 0.42 13.46
C ASP A 83 -21.14 -0.46 14.07
N ALA A 84 -21.78 -1.29 13.26
CA ALA A 84 -22.82 -2.24 13.72
C ALA A 84 -22.27 -3.29 14.70
N MET A 85 -21.02 -3.73 14.53
CA MET A 85 -20.39 -4.66 15.47
C MET A 85 -20.02 -3.99 16.79
N MET A 86 -19.47 -2.79 16.72
CA MET A 86 -19.17 -1.96 17.91
C MET A 86 -20.44 -1.75 18.76
N ALA A 87 -21.53 -1.32 18.12
CA ALA A 87 -22.81 -1.11 18.82
C ALA A 87 -23.32 -2.37 19.53
N LYS A 88 -23.09 -3.57 18.98
CA LYS A 88 -23.46 -4.84 19.61
C LYS A 88 -22.54 -5.25 20.75
N LEU A 89 -21.26 -4.84 20.71
CA LEU A 89 -20.27 -5.19 21.73
C LEU A 89 -20.36 -4.26 22.95
N VAL A 90 -20.61 -2.97 22.76
CA VAL A 90 -20.64 -1.94 23.80
C VAL A 90 -21.42 -2.34 25.05
N PRO A 91 -22.61 -2.97 24.99
CA PRO A 91 -23.34 -3.38 26.18
C PRO A 91 -22.63 -4.40 27.09
N PHE A 92 -21.62 -5.12 26.57
CA PHE A 92 -20.89 -6.17 27.29
C PHE A 92 -19.50 -5.71 27.73
N LEU A 93 -19.03 -4.55 27.26
CA LEU A 93 -17.70 -4.02 27.54
C LEU A 93 -17.65 -3.26 28.85
N GLU A 94 -16.46 -3.19 29.45
CA GLU A 94 -16.16 -2.38 30.63
C GLU A 94 -15.08 -1.35 30.29
N LYS A 95 -15.02 -0.28 31.07
CA LYS A 95 -14.02 0.79 30.88
C LYS A 95 -12.59 0.22 30.84
N GLY A 96 -11.83 0.70 29.88
CA GLY A 96 -10.48 0.23 29.63
C GLY A 96 -10.36 -0.99 28.68
N ASP A 97 -11.49 -1.60 28.26
CA ASP A 97 -11.47 -2.62 27.22
C ASP A 97 -11.05 -2.04 25.86
N ILE A 98 -10.40 -2.86 25.03
CA ILE A 98 -9.75 -2.46 23.78
C ILE A 98 -10.43 -3.14 22.60
N LEU A 99 -11.00 -2.36 21.70
CA LEU A 99 -11.45 -2.82 20.37
C LEU A 99 -10.40 -2.51 19.32
N ILE A 100 -10.06 -3.50 18.50
CA ILE A 100 -9.05 -3.40 17.45
C ILE A 100 -9.73 -3.63 16.10
N ASP A 101 -9.81 -2.62 15.24
CA ASP A 101 -10.25 -2.78 13.86
C ASP A 101 -9.04 -3.19 13.00
N GLY A 102 -8.98 -4.47 12.64
CA GLY A 102 -7.93 -5.05 11.78
C GLY A 102 -8.30 -5.06 10.29
N GLY A 103 -9.42 -4.45 9.91
CA GLY A 103 -9.85 -4.31 8.51
C GLY A 103 -9.07 -3.23 7.75
N ASN A 104 -9.31 -3.13 6.44
CA ASN A 104 -8.83 -1.99 5.66
C ASN A 104 -9.87 -0.85 5.72
N SER A 105 -10.06 -0.27 6.92
CA SER A 105 -11.00 0.80 7.14
C SER A 105 -10.46 2.16 6.68
N PHE A 106 -11.37 3.05 6.27
CA PHE A 106 -11.02 4.42 5.96
C PHE A 106 -10.60 5.14 7.25
N PHE A 107 -9.48 5.82 7.23
CA PHE A 107 -8.88 6.38 8.44
C PHE A 107 -9.75 7.44 9.14
N GLU A 108 -10.56 8.21 8.40
CA GLU A 108 -11.49 9.18 9.00
C GLU A 108 -12.61 8.49 9.79
N ASP A 109 -13.10 7.33 9.31
CA ASP A 109 -14.03 6.52 10.09
C ASP A 109 -13.37 6.03 11.39
N THR A 110 -12.09 5.65 11.29
CA THR A 110 -11.32 5.23 12.47
C THR A 110 -11.15 6.36 13.47
N ARG A 111 -10.85 7.57 13.01
CA ARG A 111 -10.76 8.77 13.85
C ARG A 111 -12.08 9.08 14.56
N ARG A 112 -13.19 8.94 13.84
CA ARG A 112 -14.55 9.12 14.42
C ARG A 112 -14.80 8.06 15.49
N ARG A 113 -14.57 6.78 15.18
CA ARG A 113 -14.77 5.64 16.09
C ARG A 113 -13.89 5.74 17.33
N SER A 114 -12.64 6.15 17.19
CA SER A 114 -11.74 6.37 18.33
C SER A 114 -12.34 7.37 19.30
N ARG A 115 -12.80 8.53 18.82
CA ARG A 115 -13.44 9.55 19.67
C ARG A 115 -14.72 9.07 20.33
N GLU A 116 -15.58 8.33 19.59
CA GLU A 116 -16.82 7.77 20.11
C GLU A 116 -16.56 6.75 21.23
N MET A 117 -15.58 5.86 21.03
CA MET A 117 -15.24 4.84 22.01
C MET A 117 -14.55 5.40 23.25
N GLU A 118 -13.64 6.35 23.08
CA GLU A 118 -12.98 7.04 24.19
C GLU A 118 -13.97 7.81 25.06
N ALA A 119 -14.99 8.46 24.46
CA ALA A 119 -16.06 9.13 25.20
C ALA A 119 -16.88 8.15 26.08
N LEU A 120 -16.93 6.88 25.73
CA LEU A 120 -17.57 5.81 26.52
C LEU A 120 -16.60 5.17 27.52
N GLY A 121 -15.31 5.54 27.48
CA GLY A 121 -14.27 5.01 28.36
C GLY A 121 -13.61 3.73 27.85
N PHE A 122 -13.76 3.39 26.58
CA PHE A 122 -13.11 2.28 25.91
C PHE A 122 -11.94 2.77 25.05
N HIS A 123 -11.03 1.90 24.70
CA HIS A 123 -9.97 2.19 23.71
C HIS A 123 -10.34 1.63 22.35
N PHE A 124 -10.02 2.38 21.30
CA PHE A 124 -10.16 1.92 19.92
C PHE A 124 -8.82 2.01 19.22
N VAL A 125 -8.42 0.92 18.56
CA VAL A 125 -7.17 0.81 17.81
C VAL A 125 -7.50 0.50 16.35
N GLY A 126 -7.15 1.40 15.45
CA GLY A 126 -7.14 1.13 14.02
C GLY A 126 -5.83 0.45 13.65
N MET A 127 -5.87 -0.82 13.27
CA MET A 127 -4.67 -1.60 13.01
C MET A 127 -4.60 -2.04 11.55
N GLY A 128 -3.70 -1.45 10.77
CA GLY A 128 -3.36 -1.96 9.46
C GLY A 128 -2.71 -3.34 9.56
N VAL A 129 -3.27 -4.31 8.84
CA VAL A 129 -2.72 -5.67 8.72
C VAL A 129 -2.31 -5.91 7.28
N SER A 130 -1.05 -6.24 7.04
CA SER A 130 -0.52 -6.52 5.70
C SER A 130 0.02 -7.95 5.59
N GLY A 131 0.34 -8.37 4.36
CA GLY A 131 0.92 -9.69 4.07
C GLY A 131 -0.02 -10.68 3.39
N GLY A 132 -1.29 -10.30 3.18
CA GLY A 132 -2.27 -11.21 2.58
C GLY A 132 -2.52 -12.46 3.43
N GLU A 133 -2.99 -13.51 2.79
CA GLU A 133 -3.32 -14.79 3.42
C GLU A 133 -2.11 -15.40 4.14
N GLU A 134 -1.00 -15.54 3.45
CA GLU A 134 0.25 -16.11 3.96
C GLU A 134 0.83 -15.27 5.12
N GLY A 135 0.84 -13.93 4.96
CA GLY A 135 1.32 -13.04 6.01
C GLY A 135 0.46 -13.13 7.27
N ALA A 136 -0.85 -13.19 7.15
CA ALA A 136 -1.74 -13.32 8.31
C ALA A 136 -1.45 -14.61 9.12
N LEU A 137 -1.07 -15.70 8.45
CA LEU A 137 -0.76 -16.97 9.07
C LEU A 137 0.67 -17.05 9.65
N HIS A 138 1.65 -16.56 8.89
CA HIS A 138 3.07 -16.79 9.18
C HIS A 138 3.80 -15.56 9.76
N GLY A 139 3.13 -14.43 9.85
CA GLY A 139 3.63 -13.18 10.39
C GLY A 139 3.28 -11.99 9.51
N PRO A 140 2.28 -11.20 9.88
CA PRO A 140 1.94 -9.96 9.18
C PRO A 140 2.86 -8.80 9.60
N SER A 141 2.97 -7.79 8.73
CA SER A 141 3.34 -6.44 9.14
C SER A 141 2.13 -5.76 9.76
N LEU A 142 2.28 -5.22 10.97
CA LEU A 142 1.21 -4.64 11.75
C LEU A 142 1.44 -3.14 12.00
N MET A 143 0.41 -2.34 11.77
CA MET A 143 0.43 -0.88 11.86
C MET A 143 -0.66 -0.40 12.82
N PRO A 144 -0.53 -0.61 14.14
CA PRO A 144 -1.50 -0.17 15.13
C PRO A 144 -1.41 1.34 15.39
N GLY A 145 -2.57 2.01 15.43
CA GLY A 145 -2.75 3.40 15.83
C GLY A 145 -3.94 3.54 16.75
N GLY A 146 -3.91 4.53 17.66
CA GLY A 146 -4.95 4.76 18.68
C GLY A 146 -4.32 5.21 19.99
N ALA A 147 -5.01 5.00 21.11
CA ALA A 147 -4.48 5.35 22.43
C ALA A 147 -3.18 4.60 22.72
N ARG A 148 -2.18 5.32 23.26
CA ARG A 148 -0.85 4.75 23.54
C ARG A 148 -0.91 3.62 24.56
N GLU A 149 -1.75 3.76 25.58
CA GLU A 149 -1.95 2.74 26.61
C GLU A 149 -2.52 1.44 26.03
N ALA A 150 -3.41 1.57 25.05
CA ALA A 150 -3.95 0.40 24.36
C ALA A 150 -2.88 -0.32 23.55
N TYR A 151 -2.03 0.42 22.84
CA TYR A 151 -0.88 -0.16 22.14
C TYR A 151 0.07 -0.87 23.10
N ASP A 152 0.43 -0.24 24.22
CA ASP A 152 1.36 -0.83 25.19
C ASP A 152 0.82 -2.14 25.77
N ALA A 153 -0.50 -2.24 25.98
CA ALA A 153 -1.16 -3.48 26.40
C ALA A 153 -1.22 -4.57 25.31
N LEU A 154 -1.18 -4.17 24.04
CA LEU A 154 -1.21 -5.07 22.87
C LEU A 154 0.19 -5.48 22.41
N ALA A 155 1.20 -4.62 22.60
CA ALA A 155 2.52 -4.77 22.03
C ALA A 155 3.17 -6.15 22.24
N PRO A 156 3.08 -6.80 23.42
CA PRO A 156 3.65 -8.14 23.60
C PRO A 156 3.02 -9.18 22.67
N ILE A 157 1.69 -9.13 22.48
CA ILE A 157 0.96 -10.03 21.58
C ILE A 157 1.31 -9.72 20.12
N LEU A 158 1.24 -8.45 19.72
CA LEU A 158 1.50 -8.04 18.35
C LEU A 158 2.93 -8.34 17.92
N LYS A 159 3.91 -8.10 18.80
CA LYS A 159 5.32 -8.45 18.56
C LYS A 159 5.54 -9.95 18.41
N ALA A 160 4.80 -10.79 19.16
CA ALA A 160 4.93 -12.23 19.03
C ALA A 160 4.48 -12.74 17.65
N VAL A 161 3.34 -12.25 17.16
CA VAL A 161 2.68 -12.75 15.95
C VAL A 161 3.09 -12.06 14.64
N SER A 162 3.77 -10.91 14.73
CA SER A 162 4.24 -10.18 13.54
C SER A 162 5.43 -10.87 12.87
N ALA A 163 5.61 -10.61 11.57
CA ALA A 163 6.83 -10.98 10.87
C ALA A 163 8.08 -10.46 11.56
N LYS A 164 9.20 -11.09 11.29
CA LYS A 164 10.51 -10.66 11.77
C LYS A 164 11.38 -10.31 10.55
N ALA A 165 12.09 -9.20 10.63
CA ALA A 165 13.15 -8.83 9.73
C ALA A 165 14.41 -8.62 10.56
N GLU A 166 15.47 -9.39 10.29
CA GLU A 166 16.73 -9.36 11.06
C GLU A 166 16.54 -9.49 12.59
N GLY A 167 15.54 -10.28 13.00
CA GLY A 167 15.19 -10.47 14.42
C GLY A 167 14.27 -9.39 15.01
N GLU A 168 14.06 -8.27 14.33
CA GLU A 168 13.14 -7.22 14.75
C GLU A 168 11.70 -7.50 14.30
N ALA A 169 10.74 -7.25 15.20
CA ALA A 169 9.32 -7.43 14.90
C ALA A 169 8.80 -6.36 13.94
N CYS A 170 8.13 -6.78 12.86
CA CYS A 170 7.51 -5.86 11.89
C CYS A 170 6.18 -5.29 12.42
N VAL A 171 6.24 -4.65 13.56
CA VAL A 171 5.13 -3.94 14.21
C VAL A 171 5.68 -2.76 15.01
N ASP A 172 5.05 -1.60 14.88
CA ASP A 172 5.33 -0.45 15.75
C ASP A 172 4.06 0.41 15.90
N TYR A 173 4.07 1.29 16.90
CA TYR A 173 3.02 2.27 17.11
C TYR A 173 3.07 3.36 16.05
N MET A 174 1.95 3.56 15.34
CA MET A 174 1.89 4.53 14.24
C MET A 174 1.47 5.94 14.70
N GLY A 175 0.89 6.09 15.87
CA GLY A 175 0.38 7.38 16.36
C GLY A 175 -1.04 7.27 16.87
N ALA A 176 -1.62 8.41 17.25
CA ALA A 176 -2.97 8.48 17.79
C ALA A 176 -4.05 8.19 16.74
N ASP A 177 -5.25 8.00 17.21
CA ASP A 177 -6.51 7.87 16.46
C ASP A 177 -6.41 7.02 15.18
N GLY A 178 -6.56 7.61 13.99
CA GLY A 178 -6.57 6.95 12.69
C GLY A 178 -5.21 6.65 12.07
N ALA A 179 -4.09 6.98 12.75
CA ALA A 179 -2.74 6.89 12.18
C ALA A 179 -2.39 5.50 11.63
N GLY A 180 -2.78 4.43 12.31
CA GLY A 180 -2.49 3.06 11.85
C GLY A 180 -3.14 2.73 10.51
N HIS A 181 -4.42 3.05 10.36
CA HIS A 181 -5.11 2.86 9.08
C HIS A 181 -4.63 3.83 7.99
N TYR A 182 -4.20 5.03 8.36
CA TYR A 182 -3.61 5.98 7.41
C TYR A 182 -2.30 5.44 6.83
N VAL A 183 -1.38 4.98 7.69
CA VAL A 183 -0.12 4.35 7.26
C VAL A 183 -0.39 3.14 6.37
N LYS A 184 -1.40 2.30 6.72
CA LYS A 184 -1.80 1.17 5.88
C LYS A 184 -2.42 1.61 4.55
N MET A 185 -3.20 2.68 4.52
CA MET A 185 -3.78 3.26 3.31
C MET A 185 -2.68 3.71 2.35
N VAL A 186 -1.68 4.45 2.84
CA VAL A 186 -0.54 4.91 2.03
C VAL A 186 0.32 3.74 1.56
N HIS A 187 0.59 2.74 2.43
CA HIS A 187 1.22 1.48 2.03
C HIS A 187 0.51 0.88 0.81
N ASN A 188 -0.82 0.81 0.83
CA ASN A 188 -1.57 0.27 -0.30
C ASN A 188 -1.52 1.17 -1.54
N GLY A 189 -1.43 2.49 -1.37
CA GLY A 189 -1.20 3.41 -2.49
C GLY A 189 0.13 3.15 -3.19
N ILE A 190 1.21 2.96 -2.43
CA ILE A 190 2.53 2.57 -2.96
C ILE A 190 2.42 1.20 -3.66
N GLU A 191 1.73 0.23 -3.06
CA GLU A 191 1.48 -1.10 -3.64
C GLU A 191 0.82 -0.99 -5.02
N TYR A 192 -0.17 -0.10 -5.19
CA TYR A 192 -0.83 0.11 -6.47
C TYR A 192 0.15 0.65 -7.52
N ALA A 193 0.97 1.62 -7.15
CA ALA A 193 2.00 2.16 -8.04
C ALA A 193 3.03 1.09 -8.43
N ASP A 194 3.54 0.33 -7.47
CA ASP A 194 4.54 -0.73 -7.70
C ASP A 194 3.98 -1.82 -8.63
N MET A 195 2.75 -2.28 -8.38
CA MET A 195 2.09 -3.25 -9.26
C MET A 195 1.89 -2.72 -10.68
N GLN A 196 1.53 -1.44 -10.85
CA GLN A 196 1.34 -0.85 -12.17
C GLN A 196 2.67 -0.69 -12.91
N MET A 197 3.74 -0.26 -12.24
CA MET A 197 5.08 -0.18 -12.85
C MET A 197 5.60 -1.55 -13.30
N ILE A 198 5.33 -2.61 -12.53
CA ILE A 198 5.60 -3.99 -12.92
C ILE A 198 4.76 -4.38 -14.14
N ALA A 199 3.48 -4.01 -14.18
CA ALA A 199 2.61 -4.27 -15.32
C ALA A 199 3.04 -3.50 -16.58
N ASP A 200 3.45 -2.24 -16.46
CA ASP A 200 4.04 -1.45 -17.55
C ASP A 200 5.30 -2.12 -18.11
N THR A 201 6.17 -2.58 -17.21
CA THR A 201 7.40 -3.30 -17.55
C THR A 201 7.09 -4.61 -18.28
N TYR A 202 6.16 -5.41 -17.76
CA TYR A 202 5.66 -6.63 -18.40
C TYR A 202 5.09 -6.33 -19.80
N PHE A 203 4.34 -5.24 -19.96
CA PHE A 203 3.76 -4.87 -21.23
C PHE A 203 4.83 -4.55 -22.29
N VAL A 204 5.89 -3.83 -21.90
CA VAL A 204 7.05 -3.57 -22.80
C VAL A 204 7.75 -4.87 -23.16
N MET A 205 8.07 -5.72 -22.19
CA MET A 205 8.73 -7.00 -22.43
C MET A 205 7.95 -7.87 -23.44
N LYS A 206 6.63 -7.97 -23.22
CA LYS A 206 5.76 -8.82 -24.04
C LYS A 206 5.49 -8.22 -25.42
N ASN A 207 5.08 -6.96 -25.49
CA ASN A 207 4.52 -6.39 -26.74
C ASN A 207 5.53 -5.58 -27.55
N VAL A 208 6.61 -5.08 -26.93
CA VAL A 208 7.69 -4.36 -27.65
C VAL A 208 8.87 -5.27 -27.93
N LEU A 209 9.27 -6.10 -26.95
CA LEU A 209 10.41 -7.01 -27.10
C LEU A 209 10.02 -8.41 -27.57
N GLY A 210 8.73 -8.73 -27.65
CA GLY A 210 8.23 -10.04 -28.09
C GLY A 210 8.67 -11.21 -27.22
N MET A 211 8.90 -10.98 -25.92
CA MET A 211 9.36 -12.01 -24.99
C MET A 211 8.26 -13.01 -24.67
N THR A 212 8.63 -14.27 -24.58
CA THR A 212 7.76 -15.32 -24.03
C THR A 212 7.61 -15.18 -22.52
N ALA A 213 6.59 -15.82 -21.95
CA ALA A 213 6.39 -15.82 -20.50
C ALA A 213 7.59 -16.43 -19.74
N GLU A 214 8.24 -17.45 -20.32
CA GLU A 214 9.41 -18.09 -19.73
C GLU A 214 10.62 -17.15 -19.73
N GLU A 215 10.95 -16.50 -20.86
CA GLU A 215 12.02 -15.50 -20.94
C GLU A 215 11.81 -14.33 -19.97
N MET A 216 10.57 -13.88 -19.85
CA MET A 216 10.21 -12.84 -18.86
C MET A 216 10.43 -13.35 -17.43
N ALA A 217 9.98 -14.57 -17.11
CA ALA A 217 10.17 -15.15 -15.78
C ALA A 217 11.66 -15.22 -15.39
N ASP A 218 12.53 -15.69 -16.31
CA ASP A 218 13.99 -15.73 -16.10
C ASP A 218 14.58 -14.35 -15.84
N THR A 219 14.10 -13.35 -16.56
CA THR A 219 14.50 -11.95 -16.38
C THR A 219 14.09 -11.44 -15.00
N TRP A 220 12.84 -11.66 -14.58
CA TRP A 220 12.33 -11.26 -13.26
C TRP A 220 13.06 -11.98 -12.11
N GLU A 221 13.37 -13.28 -12.26
CA GLU A 221 14.17 -14.03 -11.29
C GLU A 221 15.58 -13.47 -11.16
N THR A 222 16.17 -13.05 -12.28
CA THR A 222 17.50 -12.41 -12.28
C THR A 222 17.46 -11.05 -11.59
N TRP A 223 16.49 -10.23 -11.90
CA TRP A 223 16.31 -8.93 -11.27
C TRP A 223 16.00 -9.02 -9.76
N ASN A 224 15.31 -10.09 -9.33
CA ASN A 224 15.02 -10.32 -7.92
C ASN A 224 16.27 -10.68 -7.09
N LYS A 225 17.42 -10.94 -7.69
CA LYS A 225 18.69 -11.14 -6.98
C LYS A 225 19.42 -9.84 -6.67
N GLY A 226 19.04 -8.74 -7.32
CA GLY A 226 19.64 -7.41 -7.22
C GLY A 226 18.83 -6.41 -6.39
N GLU A 227 18.91 -5.14 -6.77
CA GLU A 227 18.24 -4.02 -6.10
C GLU A 227 16.72 -4.04 -6.24
N LEU A 228 16.17 -4.73 -7.25
CA LEU A 228 14.73 -4.93 -7.44
C LEU A 228 14.16 -6.05 -6.55
N SER A 229 14.99 -6.72 -5.75
CA SER A 229 14.55 -7.80 -4.86
C SER A 229 13.37 -7.36 -4.01
N SER A 230 12.21 -7.97 -4.27
CA SER A 230 10.95 -7.67 -3.59
C SER A 230 9.94 -8.81 -3.78
N TYR A 231 8.94 -8.83 -2.90
CA TYR A 231 7.87 -9.83 -3.01
C TYR A 231 7.09 -9.74 -4.32
N LEU A 232 6.76 -8.53 -4.77
CA LEU A 232 6.02 -8.35 -6.01
C LEU A 232 6.84 -8.83 -7.24
N VAL A 233 8.15 -8.59 -7.25
CA VAL A 233 9.04 -9.12 -8.30
C VAL A 233 9.13 -10.65 -8.24
N GLU A 234 9.26 -11.22 -7.04
CA GLU A 234 9.27 -12.67 -6.83
C GLU A 234 7.99 -13.33 -7.37
N ILE A 235 6.83 -12.85 -6.95
CA ILE A 235 5.56 -13.44 -7.41
C ILE A 235 5.29 -13.20 -8.88
N THR A 236 5.82 -12.13 -9.48
CA THR A 236 5.71 -11.89 -10.94
C THR A 236 6.41 -13.02 -11.72
N ALA A 237 7.62 -13.40 -11.33
CA ALA A 237 8.31 -14.55 -11.95
C ALA A 237 7.50 -15.86 -11.79
N ARG A 238 6.96 -16.12 -10.60
CA ARG A 238 6.13 -17.32 -10.35
C ARG A 238 4.84 -17.32 -11.19
N ILE A 239 4.17 -16.16 -11.31
CA ILE A 239 2.95 -15.99 -12.12
C ILE A 239 3.25 -16.31 -13.59
N LEU A 240 4.35 -15.80 -14.13
CA LEU A 240 4.73 -16.01 -15.53
C LEU A 240 5.08 -17.47 -15.84
N ARG A 241 5.57 -18.24 -14.87
CA ARG A 241 5.84 -19.69 -15.03
C ARG A 241 4.60 -20.57 -14.90
N LYS A 242 3.50 -20.05 -14.34
CA LYS A 242 2.31 -20.87 -14.11
C LYS A 242 1.61 -21.14 -15.43
N ALA A 243 1.51 -22.42 -15.79
CA ALA A 243 0.69 -22.87 -16.91
C ALA A 243 -0.78 -22.99 -16.49
N ASP A 244 -1.67 -22.69 -17.44
CA ASP A 244 -3.09 -22.96 -17.31
C ASP A 244 -3.36 -24.45 -17.57
N GLU A 245 -4.00 -25.12 -16.64
CA GLU A 245 -4.28 -26.56 -16.70
C GLU A 245 -5.29 -26.94 -17.82
N MET A 246 -6.11 -25.99 -18.26
CA MET A 246 -7.13 -26.21 -19.28
C MET A 246 -6.60 -26.05 -20.70
N THR A 247 -5.70 -25.09 -20.92
CA THR A 247 -5.22 -24.72 -22.26
C THR A 247 -3.76 -25.05 -22.53
N GLY A 248 -2.99 -25.32 -21.48
CA GLY A 248 -1.52 -25.51 -21.54
C GLY A 248 -0.75 -24.21 -21.84
N LYS A 249 -1.42 -23.07 -21.99
CA LYS A 249 -0.77 -21.76 -22.20
C LYS A 249 -0.31 -21.17 -20.87
N PRO A 250 0.57 -20.15 -20.88
CA PRO A 250 0.83 -19.38 -19.67
C PRO A 250 -0.49 -18.85 -19.09
N LEU A 251 -0.72 -19.10 -17.79
CA LEU A 251 -2.00 -18.71 -17.15
C LEU A 251 -2.28 -17.22 -17.28
N VAL A 252 -1.25 -16.38 -17.21
CA VAL A 252 -1.36 -14.92 -17.35
C VAL A 252 -1.98 -14.51 -18.70
N ASP A 253 -1.82 -15.32 -19.75
CA ASP A 253 -2.33 -15.02 -21.10
C ASP A 253 -3.84 -15.34 -21.26
N VAL A 254 -4.41 -16.10 -20.35
CA VAL A 254 -5.85 -16.42 -20.34
C VAL A 254 -6.63 -15.66 -19.27
N ILE A 255 -5.95 -14.91 -18.42
CA ILE A 255 -6.59 -14.02 -17.43
C ILE A 255 -7.13 -12.77 -18.15
N LEU A 256 -8.39 -12.42 -17.84
CA LEU A 256 -8.99 -11.18 -18.34
C LEU A 256 -8.24 -9.96 -17.79
N ASP A 257 -7.87 -9.03 -18.66
CA ASP A 257 -7.11 -7.80 -18.35
C ASP A 257 -7.98 -6.71 -17.69
N VAL A 258 -8.65 -7.09 -16.58
CA VAL A 258 -9.47 -6.23 -15.72
C VAL A 258 -9.01 -6.34 -14.27
N ALA A 259 -8.43 -5.29 -13.74
CA ALA A 259 -7.94 -5.26 -12.36
C ALA A 259 -8.96 -4.65 -11.41
N LYS A 260 -9.39 -5.43 -10.40
CA LYS A 260 -10.31 -4.96 -9.36
C LYS A 260 -9.57 -4.19 -8.26
N GLN A 261 -10.30 -3.35 -7.52
CA GLN A 261 -9.76 -2.59 -6.36
C GLN A 261 -10.76 -2.56 -5.20
N LYS A 262 -10.23 -2.36 -3.98
CA LYS A 262 -11.02 -2.23 -2.74
C LYS A 262 -11.12 -0.78 -2.22
N GLY A 263 -10.55 0.20 -2.95
CA GLY A 263 -10.67 1.63 -2.68
C GLY A 263 -9.49 2.28 -1.94
N THR A 264 -8.56 1.53 -1.35
CA THR A 264 -7.43 2.10 -0.58
C THR A 264 -6.51 2.99 -1.40
N GLY A 265 -6.18 2.62 -2.64
CA GLY A 265 -5.41 3.46 -3.55
C GLY A 265 -6.12 4.78 -3.89
N ARG A 266 -7.44 4.73 -4.12
CA ARG A 266 -8.26 5.93 -4.32
C ARG A 266 -8.22 6.85 -3.10
N TRP A 267 -8.35 6.30 -1.90
CA TRP A 267 -8.28 7.10 -0.67
C TRP A 267 -6.91 7.76 -0.50
N THR A 268 -5.82 7.07 -0.86
CA THR A 268 -4.47 7.64 -0.87
C THR A 268 -4.39 8.83 -1.82
N SER A 269 -4.89 8.70 -3.05
CA SER A 269 -4.92 9.78 -4.04
C SER A 269 -5.78 10.96 -3.58
N MET A 270 -6.96 10.70 -3.01
CA MET A 270 -7.82 11.75 -2.46
C MET A 270 -7.13 12.50 -1.31
N SER A 271 -6.47 11.78 -0.41
CA SER A 271 -5.71 12.38 0.68
C SER A 271 -4.53 13.21 0.17
N ALA A 272 -3.79 12.72 -0.82
CA ALA A 272 -2.69 13.47 -1.43
C ALA A 272 -3.17 14.80 -2.02
N LEU A 273 -4.29 14.79 -2.76
CA LEU A 273 -4.92 16.00 -3.30
C LEU A 273 -5.40 16.95 -2.18
N ALA A 274 -6.03 16.42 -1.14
CA ALA A 274 -6.54 17.20 -0.02
C ALA A 274 -5.41 17.88 0.80
N LEU A 275 -4.28 17.21 0.94
CA LEU A 275 -3.11 17.71 1.66
C LEU A 275 -2.12 18.49 0.78
N GLY A 276 -2.39 18.62 -0.52
CA GLY A 276 -1.51 19.32 -1.46
C GLY A 276 -0.18 18.61 -1.71
N VAL A 277 -0.12 17.30 -1.51
CA VAL A 277 1.10 16.49 -1.74
C VAL A 277 1.07 15.88 -3.13
N PRO A 278 2.08 16.12 -3.98
CA PRO A 278 2.10 15.52 -5.31
C PRO A 278 2.40 14.02 -5.24
N ALA A 279 1.39 13.21 -5.57
CA ALA A 279 1.48 11.75 -5.67
C ALA A 279 0.97 11.23 -7.03
N PRO A 280 1.52 11.74 -8.17
CA PRO A 280 0.98 11.45 -9.48
C PRO A 280 1.11 9.98 -9.87
N THR A 281 2.19 9.29 -9.52
CA THR A 281 2.39 7.88 -9.89
C THR A 281 1.41 6.97 -9.17
N ILE A 282 1.14 7.22 -7.88
CA ILE A 282 0.14 6.50 -7.11
C ILE A 282 -1.26 6.72 -7.71
N THR A 283 -1.58 7.95 -8.07
CA THR A 283 -2.87 8.34 -8.66
C THR A 283 -3.04 7.75 -10.06
N GLU A 284 -1.99 7.75 -10.86
CA GLU A 284 -2.00 7.15 -12.20
C GLU A 284 -2.28 5.63 -12.14
N ALA A 285 -1.71 4.94 -11.18
CA ALA A 285 -1.99 3.51 -10.96
C ALA A 285 -3.48 3.25 -10.63
N VAL A 286 -4.15 4.17 -9.93
CA VAL A 286 -5.60 4.09 -9.68
C VAL A 286 -6.39 4.29 -10.98
N PHE A 287 -6.01 5.27 -11.80
CA PHE A 287 -6.64 5.50 -13.10
C PHE A 287 -6.40 4.35 -14.07
N ALA A 288 -5.21 3.78 -14.13
CA ALA A 288 -4.90 2.61 -14.95
C ALA A 288 -5.81 1.42 -14.59
N ARG A 289 -6.04 1.15 -13.29
CA ARG A 289 -7.01 0.12 -12.86
C ARG A 289 -8.44 0.45 -13.25
N THR A 290 -8.84 1.70 -13.13
CA THR A 290 -10.18 2.16 -13.54
C THR A 290 -10.36 1.97 -15.04
N MET A 291 -9.37 2.38 -15.84
CA MET A 291 -9.40 2.19 -17.31
C MET A 291 -9.42 0.71 -17.69
N SER A 292 -8.70 -0.15 -16.95
CA SER A 292 -8.73 -1.59 -17.21
C SER A 292 -10.13 -2.19 -17.08
N SER A 293 -10.96 -1.65 -16.20
CA SER A 293 -12.35 -2.12 -15.99
C SER A 293 -13.32 -1.75 -17.10
N GLN A 294 -12.96 -0.78 -17.96
CA GLN A 294 -13.78 -0.34 -19.11
C GLN A 294 -13.50 -1.21 -20.35
N LYS A 295 -13.56 -2.52 -20.19
CA LYS A 295 -13.13 -3.49 -21.20
C LYS A 295 -13.92 -3.38 -22.52
N GLU A 296 -15.21 -3.21 -22.45
CA GLU A 296 -16.08 -3.12 -23.64
C GLU A 296 -15.76 -1.89 -24.49
N GLU A 297 -15.60 -0.72 -23.84
CA GLU A 297 -15.22 0.52 -24.51
C GLU A 297 -13.82 0.41 -25.13
N ARG A 298 -12.86 -0.15 -24.41
CA ARG A 298 -11.49 -0.40 -24.92
C ARG A 298 -11.52 -1.30 -26.17
N LEU A 299 -12.37 -2.32 -26.21
CA LEU A 299 -12.54 -3.18 -27.39
C LEU A 299 -13.13 -2.44 -28.58
N VAL A 300 -14.04 -1.49 -28.37
CA VAL A 300 -14.57 -0.65 -29.45
C VAL A 300 -13.48 0.24 -30.01
N LEU A 301 -12.77 0.97 -29.14
CA LEU A 301 -11.70 1.89 -29.53
C LEU A 301 -10.52 1.17 -30.21
N SER A 302 -10.15 -0.02 -29.73
CA SER A 302 -9.08 -0.81 -30.34
C SER A 302 -9.39 -1.23 -31.78
N LYS A 303 -10.67 -1.48 -32.09
CA LYS A 303 -11.11 -1.75 -33.48
C LYS A 303 -11.13 -0.50 -34.34
N GLN A 304 -11.55 0.62 -33.77
CA GLN A 304 -11.62 1.91 -34.46
C GLN A 304 -10.22 2.43 -34.85
N TYR A 305 -9.24 2.25 -33.98
CA TYR A 305 -7.87 2.73 -34.16
C TYR A 305 -6.86 1.60 -34.51
N ARG A 306 -7.34 0.46 -35.03
CA ARG A 306 -6.48 -0.70 -35.35
C ARG A 306 -5.37 -0.41 -36.36
N ASP A 307 -5.58 0.56 -37.26
CA ASP A 307 -4.65 0.93 -38.32
C ASP A 307 -3.55 1.91 -37.84
N LEU A 308 -3.57 2.31 -36.57
CA LEU A 308 -2.42 2.97 -35.93
C LEU A 308 -1.35 1.91 -35.61
N ALA A 309 -0.75 1.35 -36.67
CA ALA A 309 0.37 0.43 -36.53
C ALA A 309 1.64 1.23 -36.23
N PHE A 310 2.31 0.84 -35.17
CA PHE A 310 3.61 1.39 -34.81
C PHE A 310 4.69 0.48 -35.35
N GLU A 311 5.22 0.77 -36.54
CA GLU A 311 6.39 0.08 -37.10
C GLU A 311 7.64 0.62 -36.41
N GLY A 312 8.44 -0.25 -35.88
CA GLY A 312 9.66 0.13 -35.21
C GLY A 312 10.88 -0.59 -35.76
N THR A 313 12.02 0.06 -35.71
CA THR A 313 13.33 -0.55 -36.00
C THR A 313 13.62 -1.66 -34.99
N GLU A 314 14.46 -2.61 -35.41
CA GLU A 314 15.02 -3.62 -34.50
C GLU A 314 15.74 -2.95 -33.32
N VAL A 315 15.54 -3.47 -32.12
CA VAL A 315 16.13 -2.90 -30.89
C VAL A 315 17.16 -3.87 -30.33
N ASP A 316 18.20 -3.34 -29.71
CA ASP A 316 19.13 -4.11 -28.89
C ASP A 316 18.42 -4.56 -27.61
N ARG A 317 17.86 -5.79 -27.62
CA ARG A 317 17.07 -6.35 -26.53
C ARG A 317 17.81 -6.34 -25.18
N PRO A 318 19.08 -6.74 -25.06
CA PRO A 318 19.87 -6.63 -23.83
C PRO A 318 19.96 -5.19 -23.30
N ALA A 319 20.23 -4.21 -24.16
CA ALA A 319 20.33 -2.82 -23.76
C ALA A 319 18.96 -2.27 -23.29
N VAL A 320 17.87 -2.61 -23.99
CA VAL A 320 16.51 -2.21 -23.59
C VAL A 320 16.12 -2.87 -22.26
N LEU A 321 16.47 -4.12 -22.00
CA LEU A 321 16.19 -4.79 -20.73
C LEU A 321 16.95 -4.13 -19.57
N GLU A 322 18.19 -3.70 -19.77
CA GLU A 322 18.95 -2.98 -18.76
C GLU A 322 18.36 -1.59 -18.49
N ASP A 323 17.99 -0.85 -19.52
CA ASP A 323 17.30 0.43 -19.40
C ASP A 323 15.95 0.27 -18.67
N LEU A 324 15.21 -0.79 -18.96
CA LEU A 324 13.92 -1.09 -18.35
C LEU A 324 14.07 -1.45 -16.87
N ARG A 325 15.10 -2.21 -16.50
CA ARG A 325 15.45 -2.51 -15.11
C ARG A 325 15.73 -1.24 -14.32
N GLN A 326 16.55 -0.35 -14.88
CA GLN A 326 16.87 0.94 -14.28
C GLN A 326 15.63 1.85 -14.16
N ALA A 327 14.81 1.91 -15.21
CA ALA A 327 13.56 2.68 -15.22
C ALA A 327 12.59 2.20 -14.14
N LEU A 328 12.42 0.89 -14.00
CA LEU A 328 11.59 0.31 -12.95
C LEU A 328 12.09 0.67 -11.54
N TYR A 329 13.40 0.50 -11.29
CA TYR A 329 13.96 0.83 -9.98
C TYR A 329 13.83 2.32 -9.64
N ALA A 330 14.16 3.20 -10.57
CA ALA A 330 13.99 4.64 -10.42
C ALA A 330 12.52 5.03 -10.17
N SER A 331 11.59 4.42 -10.88
CA SER A 331 10.15 4.65 -10.70
C SER A 331 9.66 4.19 -9.33
N LYS A 332 10.16 3.04 -8.82
CA LYS A 332 9.86 2.57 -7.45
C LYS A 332 10.33 3.59 -6.42
N ILE A 333 11.54 4.12 -6.53
CA ILE A 333 12.05 5.18 -5.64
C ILE A 333 11.09 6.37 -5.63
N CYS A 334 10.61 6.83 -6.79
CA CYS A 334 9.65 7.93 -6.88
C CYS A 334 8.31 7.60 -6.21
N ALA A 335 7.76 6.40 -6.40
CA ALA A 335 6.50 6.01 -5.79
C ALA A 335 6.58 5.97 -4.25
N TYR A 336 7.68 5.45 -3.71
CA TYR A 336 7.91 5.47 -2.26
C TYR A 336 8.16 6.87 -1.74
N ALA A 337 8.91 7.72 -2.46
CA ALA A 337 9.08 9.13 -2.11
C ALA A 337 7.74 9.86 -2.01
N GLN A 338 6.82 9.63 -2.96
CA GLN A 338 5.46 10.18 -2.92
C GLN A 338 4.70 9.71 -1.67
N GLY A 339 4.78 8.43 -1.34
CA GLY A 339 4.12 7.86 -0.17
C GLY A 339 4.69 8.39 1.14
N PHE A 340 6.01 8.46 1.30
CA PHE A 340 6.64 9.00 2.50
C PHE A 340 6.38 10.49 2.67
N ASN A 341 6.40 11.29 1.60
CA ASN A 341 6.03 12.70 1.66
C ASN A 341 4.58 12.89 2.12
N LEU A 342 3.67 12.02 1.65
CA LEU A 342 2.28 12.05 2.09
C LEU A 342 2.13 11.69 3.57
N LEU A 343 2.88 10.72 4.07
CA LEU A 343 2.90 10.37 5.49
C LEU A 343 3.44 11.53 6.34
N GLU A 344 4.53 12.16 5.90
CA GLU A 344 5.12 13.30 6.61
C GLU A 344 4.14 14.47 6.73
N GLU A 345 3.49 14.85 5.62
CA GLU A 345 2.52 15.94 5.65
C GLU A 345 1.28 15.59 6.47
N ALA A 346 0.79 14.36 6.38
CA ALA A 346 -0.31 13.89 7.22
C ALA A 346 0.07 13.92 8.71
N GLY A 347 1.30 13.56 9.07
CA GLY A 347 1.81 13.68 10.43
C GLY A 347 1.70 15.10 10.96
N LYS A 348 2.09 16.10 10.15
CA LYS A 348 1.99 17.53 10.51
C LYS A 348 0.53 17.97 10.66
N VAL A 349 -0.32 17.66 9.68
CA VAL A 349 -1.72 18.13 9.63
C VAL A 349 -2.57 17.48 10.72
N TYR A 350 -2.39 16.20 10.97
CA TYR A 350 -3.19 15.45 11.95
C TYR A 350 -2.56 15.38 13.35
N GLY A 351 -1.35 15.91 13.52
CA GLY A 351 -0.61 15.87 14.80
C GLY A 351 -0.12 14.48 15.18
N TRP A 352 0.21 13.63 14.20
CA TRP A 352 0.78 12.32 14.43
C TRP A 352 2.31 12.37 14.38
N ASP A 353 2.95 11.76 15.38
CA ASP A 353 4.40 11.59 15.40
C ASP A 353 4.83 10.37 14.58
N LEU A 354 4.66 10.47 13.26
CA LEU A 354 5.00 9.39 12.32
C LEU A 354 6.52 9.30 12.14
N GLN A 355 7.10 8.19 12.57
CA GLN A 355 8.53 7.94 12.45
C GLN A 355 8.85 7.20 11.14
N MET A 356 9.24 7.92 10.08
CA MET A 356 9.41 7.38 8.72
C MET A 356 10.37 6.19 8.66
N GLY A 357 11.51 6.26 9.36
CA GLY A 357 12.45 5.15 9.45
C GLY A 357 11.84 3.89 10.07
N ARG A 358 11.04 4.04 11.14
CA ARG A 358 10.32 2.91 11.75
C ARG A 358 9.24 2.33 10.85
N ILE A 359 8.51 3.19 10.12
CA ILE A 359 7.54 2.75 9.12
C ILE A 359 8.23 1.92 8.03
N ALA A 360 9.37 2.38 7.51
CA ALA A 360 10.16 1.61 6.56
C ALA A 360 10.60 0.25 7.14
N LYS A 361 11.03 0.20 8.40
CA LYS A 361 11.44 -1.04 9.10
C LYS A 361 10.32 -2.07 9.16
N ILE A 362 9.11 -1.68 9.53
CA ILE A 362 8.00 -2.63 9.64
C ILE A 362 7.49 -3.14 8.29
N TRP A 363 7.83 -2.47 7.19
CA TRP A 363 7.49 -2.91 5.83
C TRP A 363 8.52 -3.86 5.21
N ARG A 364 9.64 -4.15 5.88
CA ARG A 364 10.70 -5.06 5.37
C ARG A 364 10.25 -6.51 5.27
N SER A 365 9.30 -6.96 6.11
CA SER A 365 8.77 -8.31 6.08
C SER A 365 7.28 -8.33 6.42
N GLY A 366 6.59 -9.44 6.07
CA GLY A 366 5.17 -9.63 6.39
C GLY A 366 4.22 -8.67 5.66
N CYS A 367 4.63 -8.01 4.59
CA CYS A 367 3.77 -7.13 3.81
C CYS A 367 3.95 -7.34 2.30
N ILE A 368 3.01 -6.80 1.52
CA ILE A 368 3.00 -6.95 0.06
C ILE A 368 4.11 -6.13 -0.60
N ILE A 369 4.47 -4.98 -0.04
CA ILE A 369 5.51 -4.09 -0.60
C ILE A 369 6.90 -4.36 -0.04
N ARG A 370 7.10 -5.47 0.69
CA ARG A 370 8.43 -5.81 1.22
C ARG A 370 9.46 -5.88 0.10
N ALA A 371 10.56 -5.15 0.28
CA ALA A 371 11.61 -5.00 -0.70
C ALA A 371 12.94 -4.72 -0.01
N ARG A 372 14.03 -5.19 -0.60
CA ARG A 372 15.39 -5.02 -0.08
C ARG A 372 15.75 -3.54 0.15
N PHE A 373 15.32 -2.65 -0.74
CA PHE A 373 15.67 -1.23 -0.62
C PHE A 373 15.05 -0.53 0.58
N LEU A 374 14.06 -1.13 1.27
CA LEU A 374 13.49 -0.58 2.50
C LEU A 374 14.49 -0.52 3.66
N ASP A 375 15.51 -1.37 3.65
CA ASP A 375 16.64 -1.25 4.60
C ASP A 375 17.37 0.08 4.37
N THR A 376 17.70 0.38 3.11
CA THR A 376 18.30 1.66 2.71
C THR A 376 17.41 2.86 3.05
N VAL A 377 16.10 2.77 2.79
CA VAL A 377 15.14 3.83 3.15
C VAL A 377 15.13 4.07 4.65
N SER A 378 15.09 3.01 5.46
CA SER A 378 15.12 3.11 6.91
C SER A 378 16.39 3.80 7.41
N GLU A 379 17.56 3.36 6.92
CA GLU A 379 18.85 3.94 7.28
C GLU A 379 18.97 5.41 6.90
N ILE A 380 18.44 5.80 5.72
CA ILE A 380 18.45 7.18 5.27
C ILE A 380 17.66 8.06 6.24
N PHE A 381 16.43 7.67 6.60
CA PHE A 381 15.62 8.43 7.56
C PHE A 381 16.22 8.49 8.97
N GLU A 382 17.03 7.50 9.37
CA GLU A 382 17.73 7.52 10.66
C GLU A 382 18.99 8.40 10.66
N LYS A 383 19.68 8.49 9.52
CA LYS A 383 20.98 9.18 9.41
C LYS A 383 20.87 10.62 8.88
N GLU A 384 19.93 10.88 7.98
CA GLU A 384 19.76 12.17 7.30
C GLU A 384 18.60 12.97 7.92
N ASN A 385 18.89 13.65 9.04
CA ASN A 385 17.90 14.49 9.72
C ASN A 385 17.47 15.68 8.84
N GLY A 386 16.16 15.94 8.79
CA GLY A 386 15.59 17.09 8.06
C GLY A 386 15.49 16.89 6.54
N MET A 387 15.62 15.67 6.07
CA MET A 387 15.40 15.35 4.65
C MET A 387 13.93 15.58 4.28
N THR A 388 13.71 16.41 3.28
CA THR A 388 12.36 16.78 2.81
C THR A 388 11.78 15.82 1.77
N ASN A 389 12.62 15.01 1.12
CA ASN A 389 12.20 14.06 0.07
C ASN A 389 13.28 13.00 -0.12
N LEU A 390 12.92 11.73 -0.23
CA LEU A 390 13.84 10.62 -0.50
C LEU A 390 14.69 10.82 -1.76
N LEU A 391 14.18 11.55 -2.76
CA LEU A 391 14.92 11.85 -3.99
C LEU A 391 16.18 12.67 -3.72
N ALA A 392 16.24 13.43 -2.62
CA ALA A 392 17.37 14.28 -2.25
C ALA A 392 18.46 13.53 -1.46
N SER A 393 18.22 12.29 -1.01
CA SER A 393 19.23 11.52 -0.29
C SER A 393 20.46 11.25 -1.14
N GLY A 394 21.63 11.17 -0.48
CA GLY A 394 22.90 10.93 -1.17
C GLY A 394 22.92 9.66 -2.00
N TYR A 395 22.29 8.60 -1.52
CA TYR A 395 22.21 7.31 -2.22
C TYR A 395 21.24 7.36 -3.41
N PHE A 396 19.96 7.75 -3.19
CA PHE A 396 18.96 7.69 -4.24
C PHE A 396 19.18 8.74 -5.33
N SER A 397 19.77 9.89 -5.02
CA SER A 397 20.13 10.88 -6.03
C SER A 397 21.15 10.33 -7.05
N GLN A 398 22.13 9.54 -6.61
CA GLN A 398 23.09 8.88 -7.50
C GLN A 398 22.42 7.82 -8.38
N VAL A 399 21.55 7.00 -7.80
CA VAL A 399 20.77 5.99 -8.54
C VAL A 399 19.91 6.64 -9.63
N LEU A 400 19.16 7.68 -9.26
CA LEU A 400 18.29 8.39 -10.19
C LEU A 400 19.08 9.10 -11.30
N TYR A 401 20.23 9.69 -10.95
CA TYR A 401 21.13 10.30 -11.95
C TYR A 401 21.60 9.27 -12.98
N GLY A 402 22.05 8.10 -12.52
CA GLY A 402 22.51 7.03 -13.41
C GLY A 402 21.39 6.45 -14.28
N ALA A 403 20.20 6.29 -13.73
CA ALA A 403 19.06 5.69 -14.43
C ALA A 403 18.38 6.63 -15.42
N ARG A 404 18.50 7.97 -15.25
CA ARG A 404 17.67 8.95 -15.98
C ARG A 404 17.71 8.82 -17.50
N ALA A 405 18.88 8.54 -18.07
CA ALA A 405 19.04 8.44 -19.52
C ALA A 405 18.35 7.18 -20.07
N GLY A 406 18.57 6.02 -19.45
CA GLY A 406 17.92 4.75 -19.80
C GLY A 406 16.40 4.85 -19.65
N TRP A 407 15.94 5.42 -18.53
CA TRP A 407 14.52 5.66 -18.29
C TRP A 407 13.87 6.51 -19.40
N GLY A 408 14.53 7.60 -19.82
CA GLY A 408 14.06 8.41 -20.95
C GLY A 408 13.95 7.63 -22.25
N ARG A 409 14.94 6.75 -22.55
CA ARG A 409 14.88 5.88 -23.74
C ARG A 409 13.71 4.91 -23.69
N ILE A 410 13.41 4.33 -22.53
CA ILE A 410 12.25 3.43 -22.36
C ILE A 410 10.93 4.15 -22.63
N ILE A 411 10.75 5.37 -22.10
CA ILE A 411 9.53 6.14 -22.35
C ILE A 411 9.42 6.52 -23.84
N SER A 412 10.52 6.96 -24.46
CA SER A 412 10.54 7.25 -25.90
C SER A 412 10.20 6.01 -26.74
N LEU A 413 10.82 4.88 -26.45
CA LEU A 413 10.53 3.61 -27.12
C LEU A 413 9.07 3.20 -26.95
N ALA A 414 8.52 3.32 -25.74
CA ALA A 414 7.12 3.00 -25.48
C ALA A 414 6.17 3.88 -26.32
N VAL A 415 6.43 5.19 -26.39
CA VAL A 415 5.65 6.13 -27.22
C VAL A 415 5.76 5.77 -28.70
N GLU A 416 6.97 5.52 -29.22
CA GLU A 416 7.21 5.13 -30.62
C GLU A 416 6.51 3.82 -31.00
N ARG A 417 6.30 2.93 -30.03
CA ARG A 417 5.66 1.63 -30.23
C ARG A 417 4.17 1.59 -29.84
N GLY A 418 3.61 2.74 -29.47
CA GLY A 418 2.22 2.81 -28.98
C GLY A 418 1.95 2.00 -27.71
N ALA A 419 2.99 1.73 -26.91
CA ALA A 419 2.90 0.98 -25.68
C ALA A 419 2.57 1.95 -24.52
N ALA A 420 1.41 1.77 -23.89
CA ALA A 420 1.03 2.55 -22.73
C ALA A 420 1.83 2.09 -21.50
N VAL A 421 2.60 3.01 -20.90
CA VAL A 421 3.39 2.80 -19.68
C VAL A 421 3.11 3.93 -18.68
N PRO A 422 1.86 4.03 -18.19
CA PRO A 422 1.38 5.20 -17.46
C PRO A 422 2.16 5.47 -16.17
N ALA A 423 2.45 4.46 -15.38
CA ALA A 423 3.14 4.64 -14.11
C ALA A 423 4.63 4.96 -14.29
N LEU A 424 5.33 4.31 -15.23
CA LEU A 424 6.72 4.64 -15.56
C LEU A 424 6.85 6.06 -16.10
N SER A 425 5.93 6.50 -16.96
CA SER A 425 5.89 7.86 -17.51
C SER A 425 5.60 8.91 -16.44
N SER A 426 4.60 8.67 -15.60
CA SER A 426 4.24 9.56 -14.50
C SER A 426 5.37 9.72 -13.49
N ALA A 427 6.08 8.64 -13.15
CA ALA A 427 7.20 8.69 -12.25
C ALA A 427 8.39 9.50 -12.82
N LEU A 428 8.67 9.37 -14.12
CA LEU A 428 9.69 10.18 -14.80
C LEU A 428 9.32 11.66 -14.80
N ALA A 429 8.07 11.99 -15.12
CA ALA A 429 7.58 13.37 -15.10
C ALA A 429 7.65 13.98 -13.69
N TYR A 430 7.32 13.21 -12.65
CA TYR A 430 7.47 13.63 -11.26
C TYR A 430 8.92 13.96 -10.92
N PHE A 431 9.86 13.07 -11.25
CA PHE A 431 11.29 13.29 -11.01
C PHE A 431 11.81 14.52 -11.76
N ASP A 432 11.50 14.63 -13.06
CA ASP A 432 11.94 15.75 -13.90
C ASP A 432 11.34 17.08 -13.41
N SER A 433 10.11 17.08 -12.90
CA SER A 433 9.49 18.29 -12.32
C SER A 433 10.23 18.75 -11.05
N TYR A 434 10.57 17.80 -10.15
CA TYR A 434 11.29 18.14 -8.91
C TYR A 434 12.71 18.66 -9.14
N ARG A 435 13.43 18.14 -10.13
CA ARG A 435 14.78 18.60 -10.43
C ARG A 435 14.84 19.85 -11.31
N THR A 436 13.69 20.37 -11.75
CA THR A 436 13.61 21.57 -12.61
C THR A 436 13.42 22.81 -11.75
N ALA A 437 14.48 23.60 -11.61
CA ALA A 437 14.46 24.80 -10.76
C ALA A 437 13.46 25.87 -11.24
N ARG A 438 13.22 25.97 -12.54
CA ARG A 438 12.26 26.90 -13.12
C ARG A 438 11.35 26.18 -14.11
N GLY A 439 10.18 25.78 -13.65
CA GLY A 439 9.17 25.11 -14.46
C GLY A 439 8.25 26.08 -15.22
N SER A 440 7.17 25.54 -15.76
CA SER A 440 6.18 26.27 -16.59
C SER A 440 5.05 26.94 -15.79
N ALA A 441 5.07 26.87 -14.48
CA ALA A 441 4.02 27.45 -13.63
C ALA A 441 3.91 28.97 -13.71
N ASN A 442 4.98 29.63 -14.17
CA ASN A 442 4.97 31.07 -14.48
C ASN A 442 3.91 31.43 -15.53
N LEU A 443 3.75 30.63 -16.58
CA LEU A 443 2.71 30.83 -17.58
C LEU A 443 1.31 30.60 -17.01
N LEU A 444 1.13 29.55 -16.20
CA LEU A 444 -0.14 29.28 -15.51
C LEU A 444 -0.54 30.47 -14.62
N GLN A 445 0.40 31.03 -13.87
CA GLN A 445 0.13 32.16 -12.99
C GLN A 445 -0.15 33.45 -13.80
N ALA A 446 0.57 33.68 -14.92
CA ALA A 446 0.29 34.79 -15.82
C ALA A 446 -1.12 34.67 -16.43
N GLN A 447 -1.55 33.48 -16.87
CA GLN A 447 -2.91 33.24 -17.34
C GLN A 447 -3.96 33.55 -16.27
N ARG A 448 -3.73 33.11 -15.02
CA ARG A 448 -4.63 33.40 -13.90
C ARG A 448 -4.74 34.90 -13.62
N ASP A 449 -3.64 35.61 -13.70
CA ASP A 449 -3.63 37.07 -13.56
C ASP A 449 -4.35 37.74 -14.73
N CYS A 450 -4.11 37.32 -15.96
CA CYS A 450 -4.72 37.88 -17.17
C CYS A 450 -6.26 37.75 -17.15
N PHE A 451 -6.83 36.59 -16.81
CA PHE A 451 -8.27 36.41 -16.85
C PHE A 451 -8.99 36.76 -15.54
N GLY A 452 -8.29 36.89 -14.43
CA GLY A 452 -8.95 36.99 -13.11
C GLY A 452 -8.24 37.90 -12.10
N ALA A 453 -7.21 38.64 -12.50
CA ALA A 453 -6.42 39.50 -11.60
C ALA A 453 -5.93 38.77 -10.34
N HIS A 454 -5.54 37.48 -10.47
CA HIS A 454 -5.10 36.65 -9.35
C HIS A 454 -3.71 36.99 -8.82
N THR A 455 -3.08 38.02 -9.37
CA THR A 455 -1.74 38.50 -9.06
C THR A 455 -0.65 37.46 -9.30
N TYR A 456 0.59 37.88 -9.31
CA TYR A 456 1.77 37.03 -9.40
C TYR A 456 2.93 37.61 -8.59
N GLU A 457 3.85 36.79 -8.16
CA GLU A 457 5.11 37.20 -7.55
C GLU A 457 6.20 37.24 -8.62
N ARG A 458 7.18 38.11 -8.44
CA ARG A 458 8.33 38.25 -9.34
C ARG A 458 9.58 37.62 -8.72
N ILE A 459 10.51 37.19 -9.58
CA ILE A 459 11.82 36.67 -9.16
C ILE A 459 12.85 37.76 -8.83
N ASP A 460 12.58 38.99 -9.22
CA ASP A 460 13.50 40.13 -9.15
C ASP A 460 13.00 41.24 -8.21
N LYS A 461 11.79 41.12 -7.67
CA LYS A 461 11.17 42.12 -6.80
C LYS A 461 10.11 41.46 -5.90
N GLU A 462 10.16 41.77 -4.61
CA GLU A 462 9.15 41.29 -3.64
C GLU A 462 7.81 41.98 -3.83
N GLY A 463 6.73 41.27 -3.47
CA GLY A 463 5.34 41.73 -3.48
C GLY A 463 4.48 41.03 -4.52
N ALA A 464 3.17 41.28 -4.45
CA ALA A 464 2.18 40.80 -5.40
C ALA A 464 1.95 41.83 -6.50
N PHE A 465 1.95 41.41 -7.75
CA PHE A 465 1.82 42.25 -8.94
C PHE A 465 0.60 41.83 -9.77
N HIS A 466 0.00 42.79 -10.42
CA HIS A 466 -1.01 42.59 -11.45
C HIS A 466 -0.62 43.39 -12.70
N THR A 467 -0.89 42.84 -13.87
CA THR A 467 -0.62 43.44 -15.15
C THR A 467 -1.90 43.60 -15.98
N ASP A 468 -2.08 44.75 -16.59
CA ASP A 468 -3.06 44.90 -17.68
C ASP A 468 -2.51 44.21 -18.94
N TRP A 469 -2.95 42.97 -19.18
CA TRP A 469 -2.45 42.13 -20.28
C TRP A 469 -3.07 42.46 -21.63
N MET A 470 -4.08 43.33 -21.66
CA MET A 470 -4.86 43.61 -22.87
C MET A 470 -4.50 44.96 -23.53
N ASN A 471 -3.70 45.77 -22.85
CA ASN A 471 -3.24 47.10 -23.34
C ASN A 471 -1.73 47.16 -23.50
#